data_db226868f6d2c84349b8dbc737ab7fbf
#
_entry.id   db226868f6d2c84349b8dbc737ab7fbf
#
_cell.length_a   1.000
_cell.length_b   1.000
_cell.length_c   1.000
_cell.angle_alpha   90.00
_cell.angle_beta   90.00
_cell.angle_gamma   90.00
#
_symmetry.space_group_name_H-M   'P 1'
#
loop_
_entity.id
_entity.type
_entity.pdbx_description
1 polymer ?
#
loop_
_entity_poly.entity_id
_entity_poly.type
_entity_poly.pdbx_seq_one_letter_code
_entity_poly.pdbx_strand_id
1 'polypeptide(L)' 'MRKEIEISGCIEVQPEADADQVIDEFLRWIESKGWYFGGGFREIRDGHYVLPDGTLVGSVTEE' A
#
# COMPACT_ATOMS: atom_id res chain seq x y z
N MET A 1 18.21 3.82 21.41
CA MET A 1 16.92 3.15 21.44
C MET A 1 16.24 3.28 20.07
N ARG A 2 15.62 2.20 19.63
CA ARG A 2 14.95 2.16 18.33
C ARG A 2 13.46 2.36 18.53
N LYS A 3 12.88 3.26 17.78
CA LYS A 3 11.46 3.53 17.85
C LYS A 3 10.84 3.32 16.48
N GLU A 4 9.74 2.60 16.45
CA GLU A 4 9.00 2.35 15.23
C GLU A 4 7.53 2.63 15.48
N ILE A 5 6.85 3.05 14.43
CA ILE A 5 5.40 3.24 14.48
C ILE A 5 4.81 2.35 13.42
N GLU A 6 3.97 1.42 13.84
CA GLU A 6 3.32 0.51 12.92
C GLU A 6 2.07 1.16 12.36
N ILE A 7 1.88 1.04 11.04
CA ILE A 7 0.75 1.66 10.37
C ILE A 7 -0.08 0.56 9.72
N SER A 8 -1.39 0.64 9.89
CA SER A 8 -2.31 -0.32 9.30
C SER A 8 -3.46 0.44 8.67
N GLY A 9 -3.77 0.10 7.43
CA GLY A 9 -4.88 0.77 6.75
C GLY A 9 -4.75 0.66 5.25
N CYS A 10 -5.68 1.32 4.57
CA CYS A 10 -5.70 1.37 3.12
C CYS A 10 -5.86 2.81 2.68
N ILE A 11 -5.25 3.13 1.54
CA ILE A 11 -5.40 4.45 0.93
C ILE A 11 -6.35 4.29 -0.24
N GLU A 12 -7.42 5.05 -0.22
CA GLU A 12 -8.36 5.03 -1.33
C GLU A 12 -7.90 6.02 -2.38
N VAL A 13 -7.78 5.54 -3.62
CA VAL A 13 -7.30 6.37 -4.73
C VAL A 13 -8.27 6.23 -5.88
N GLN A 14 -8.09 7.08 -6.90
CA GLN A 14 -8.91 6.97 -8.09
C GLN A 14 -8.64 5.64 -8.79
N PRO A 15 -9.66 5.09 -9.48
CA PRO A 15 -9.48 3.78 -10.12
C PRO A 15 -8.33 3.73 -11.13
N GLU A 16 -8.02 4.86 -11.76
CA GLU A 16 -6.96 4.90 -12.76
C GLU A 16 -5.58 5.11 -12.16
N ALA A 17 -5.49 5.29 -10.83
CA ALA A 17 -4.18 5.49 -10.20
C ALA A 17 -3.35 4.23 -10.28
N ASP A 18 -2.05 4.40 -10.51
CA ASP A 18 -1.10 3.30 -10.59
C ASP A 18 -0.57 3.02 -9.19
N ALA A 19 -0.78 1.79 -8.70
CA ALA A 19 -0.38 1.43 -7.35
C ALA A 19 1.11 1.64 -7.13
N ASP A 20 1.94 1.28 -8.12
CA ASP A 20 3.38 1.44 -7.98
C ASP A 20 3.76 2.90 -7.85
N GLN A 21 3.08 3.77 -8.60
CA GLN A 21 3.37 5.18 -8.53
C GLN A 21 2.94 5.77 -7.20
N VAL A 22 1.78 5.34 -6.69
CA VAL A 22 1.31 5.81 -5.39
C VAL A 22 2.30 5.44 -4.30
N ILE A 23 2.78 4.20 -4.31
CA ILE A 23 3.73 3.75 -3.30
C ILE A 23 5.07 4.48 -3.45
N ASP A 24 5.48 4.74 -4.69
CA ASP A 24 6.72 5.45 -4.92
C ASP A 24 6.66 6.85 -4.31
N GLU A 25 5.54 7.54 -4.47
CA GLU A 25 5.38 8.86 -3.88
C GLU A 25 5.34 8.79 -2.36
N PHE A 26 4.71 7.74 -1.82
CA PHE A 26 4.68 7.55 -0.38
C PHE A 26 6.09 7.37 0.17
N LEU A 27 6.88 6.53 -0.50
CA LEU A 27 8.24 6.28 -0.03
C LEU A 27 9.12 7.52 -0.16
N ARG A 28 8.94 8.30 -1.21
CA ARG A 28 9.70 9.53 -1.35
C ARG A 28 9.40 10.49 -0.21
N TRP A 29 8.14 10.56 0.20
CA TRP A 29 7.77 11.43 1.30
C TRP A 29 8.43 10.95 2.58
N ILE A 30 8.39 9.65 2.84
CA ILE A 30 9.01 9.07 4.03
C ILE A 30 10.50 9.40 4.05
N GLU A 31 11.18 9.20 2.91
CA GLU A 31 12.62 9.43 2.84
C GLU A 31 12.96 10.90 2.98
N SER A 32 12.09 11.79 2.52
CA SER A 32 12.35 13.22 2.64
C SER A 32 12.35 13.67 4.09
N LYS A 33 11.75 12.87 4.99
CA LYS A 33 11.74 13.14 6.40
C LYS A 33 12.94 12.52 7.13
N GLY A 34 13.77 11.78 6.41
CA GLY A 34 14.85 11.06 7.04
C GLY A 34 14.37 9.78 7.72
N TRP A 35 13.19 9.32 7.38
CA TRP A 35 12.62 8.12 7.97
C TRP A 35 12.80 6.94 7.04
N TYR A 36 12.51 5.77 7.55
CA TYR A 36 12.60 4.55 6.76
C TYR A 36 11.32 3.74 6.96
N PHE A 37 10.77 3.28 5.86
CA PHE A 37 9.58 2.40 5.89
C PHE A 37 10.00 1.01 5.45
N GLY A 38 9.81 0.04 6.33
CA GLY A 38 10.07 -1.36 6.00
C GLY A 38 8.78 -2.12 6.00
N GLY A 39 8.42 -2.67 4.86
CA GLY A 39 7.18 -3.44 4.76
C GLY A 39 6.80 -3.61 3.32
N GLY A 40 5.62 -4.17 3.11
CA GLY A 40 5.12 -4.39 1.77
C GLY A 40 3.83 -3.64 1.54
N PHE A 41 3.31 -3.81 0.34
CA PHE A 41 2.02 -3.24 -0.01
C PHE A 41 1.35 -4.16 -1.00
N ARG A 42 0.03 -3.99 -1.12
CA ARG A 42 -0.75 -4.77 -2.05
C ARG A 42 -1.80 -3.88 -2.66
N GLU A 43 -2.16 -4.18 -3.90
CA GLU A 43 -3.26 -3.49 -4.55
C GLU A 43 -4.56 -4.21 -4.21
N ILE A 44 -5.61 -3.41 -3.97
CA ILE A 44 -6.94 -3.93 -3.69
C ILE A 44 -7.87 -3.32 -4.73
N ARG A 45 -8.65 -4.16 -5.41
CA ARG A 45 -9.59 -3.69 -6.41
C ARG A 45 -10.94 -4.33 -6.13
N ASP A 46 -11.94 -3.47 -5.90
CA ASP A 46 -13.30 -3.93 -5.60
C ASP A 46 -13.32 -4.94 -4.46
N GLY A 47 -12.52 -4.68 -3.41
CA GLY A 47 -12.50 -5.54 -2.23
C GLY A 47 -11.70 -6.81 -2.40
N HIS A 48 -10.91 -6.92 -3.47
CA HIS A 48 -10.11 -8.12 -3.72
C HIS A 48 -8.65 -7.74 -3.86
N TYR A 49 -7.76 -8.61 -3.38
CA TYR A 49 -6.34 -8.43 -3.60
C TYR A 49 -6.01 -8.73 -5.07
N VAL A 50 -5.11 -7.95 -5.62
CA VAL A 50 -4.67 -8.13 -7.00
C VAL A 50 -3.28 -8.76 -6.97
N LEU A 51 -3.14 -9.90 -7.63
CA LEU A 51 -1.85 -10.56 -7.75
C LEU A 51 -1.00 -9.86 -8.81
N PRO A 52 0.32 -10.10 -8.82
CA PRO A 52 1.18 -9.45 -9.82
C PRO A 52 0.76 -9.70 -11.26
N ASP A 53 0.08 -10.82 -11.54
CA ASP A 53 -0.38 -11.13 -12.89
C ASP A 53 -1.74 -10.52 -13.20
N GLY A 54 -2.31 -9.75 -12.26
CA GLY A 54 -3.59 -9.09 -12.46
C GLY A 54 -4.78 -9.89 -11.99
N THR A 55 -4.57 -11.10 -11.49
CA THR A 55 -5.65 -11.94 -11.01
C THR A 55 -6.16 -11.43 -9.67
N LEU A 56 -7.48 -11.38 -9.51
CA LEU A 56 -8.09 -11.00 -8.25
C LEU A 56 -8.26 -12.23 -7.38
N VAL A 57 -7.86 -12.13 -6.11
CA VAL A 57 -7.97 -13.24 -5.19
C VAL A 57 -8.49 -12.75 -3.85
N GLY A 58 -9.21 -13.64 -3.19
CA GLY A 58 -9.67 -13.38 -1.85
C GLY A 58 -10.54 -12.17 -1.74
N SER A 59 -10.81 -11.79 -0.52
CA SER A 59 -11.57 -10.59 -0.23
C SER A 59 -10.98 -9.95 1.01
N VAL A 60 -10.85 -8.61 0.98
CA VAL A 60 -10.37 -7.89 2.15
C VAL A 60 -11.52 -7.48 3.06
N THR A 61 -12.74 -7.76 2.65
CA THR A 61 -13.90 -7.40 3.45
C THR A 61 -13.94 -8.24 4.71
N GLU A 62 -14.09 -7.58 5.83
CA GLU A 62 -14.21 -8.25 7.11
C GLU A 62 -15.66 -8.51 7.42
N GLU A 63 -15.95 -9.65 8.03
CA GLU A 63 -17.32 -10.00 8.38
C GLU A 63 -17.56 -10.09 9.86
#